data_08c7f62ba9ade0ede8021e10df1c659d
#
_entry.id   08c7f62ba9ade0ede8021e10df1c659d
#
_cell.length_a   1.000
_cell.length_b   1.000
_cell.length_c   1.000
_cell.angle_alpha   90.00
_cell.angle_beta   90.00
_cell.angle_gamma   90.00
#
_symmetry.space_group_name_H-M   'P 1'
#
loop_
_entity.id
_entity.type
_entity.pdbx_description
1 polymer ?
#
loop_
_entity_poly.entity_id
_entity_poly.type
_entity_poly.pdbx_seq_one_letter_code
_entity_poly.pdbx_strand_id
1 'polypeptide(L)'
;FVIVLILRSFLVEPFRIPSSSMVPTLLIGDFILVNKFTYGIRIPVINHKVIELNSPERGDVVVFRYPLDPATPFIKRVVGLPGDQVEYTDKQVFINGELVSQSAEPPFVGIRSAAPYTGNLVYSESLGDIEHKILVTPQAFSPNREFEVPAGHYFVLGDNRDNSRDSRFWGYVPEDHLVGKAFYIWLNWDSGPNFKRIGTTIR
;
A
#
# COMPACT_ATOMS: atom_id res chain seq x y z
N PHE A 1 -17.87 14.13 -22.24
CA PHE A 1 -18.23 12.88 -21.53
C PHE A 1 -17.35 11.73 -22.00
N VAL A 2 -17.22 11.46 -23.32
CA VAL A 2 -16.39 10.38 -23.90
C VAL A 2 -14.92 10.51 -23.50
N ILE A 3 -14.33 11.71 -23.54
CA ILE A 3 -12.94 11.97 -23.15
C ILE A 3 -12.73 11.61 -21.67
N VAL A 4 -13.66 11.97 -20.78
CA VAL A 4 -13.59 11.63 -19.35
C VAL A 4 -13.68 10.12 -19.13
N LEU A 5 -14.53 9.42 -19.90
CA LEU A 5 -14.62 7.96 -19.84
C LEU A 5 -13.34 7.29 -20.33
N ILE A 6 -12.72 7.78 -21.39
CA ILE A 6 -11.43 7.29 -21.90
C ILE A 6 -10.33 7.55 -20.86
N LEU A 7 -10.23 8.76 -20.30
CA LEU A 7 -9.26 9.09 -19.27
C LEU A 7 -9.43 8.18 -18.04
N ARG A 8 -10.65 8.00 -17.57
CA ARG A 8 -10.95 7.13 -16.41
C ARG A 8 -10.70 5.64 -16.71
N SER A 9 -11.00 5.18 -17.94
CA SER A 9 -10.81 3.77 -18.29
C SER A 9 -9.35 3.39 -18.48
N PHE A 10 -8.50 4.35 -18.88
CA PHE A 10 -7.12 4.06 -19.30
C PHE A 10 -6.04 4.75 -18.45
N LEU A 11 -6.27 5.94 -17.87
CA LEU A 11 -5.19 6.70 -17.26
C LEU A 11 -5.19 6.68 -15.72
N VAL A 12 -6.24 7.18 -15.10
CA VAL A 12 -6.28 7.41 -13.67
C VAL A 12 -7.64 7.00 -13.10
N GLU A 13 -7.63 6.16 -12.09
CA GLU A 13 -8.85 5.71 -11.41
C GLU A 13 -8.90 6.24 -9.98
N PRO A 14 -10.02 6.89 -9.57
CA PRO A 14 -10.22 7.31 -8.20
C PRO A 14 -10.66 6.13 -7.33
N PHE A 15 -10.02 5.98 -6.16
CA PHE A 15 -10.44 5.03 -5.12
C PHE A 15 -10.69 5.77 -3.80
N ARG A 16 -11.63 5.26 -3.01
CA ARG A 16 -11.86 5.70 -1.64
C ARG A 16 -11.25 4.70 -0.69
N ILE A 17 -10.54 5.19 0.33
CA ILE A 17 -9.92 4.36 1.38
C ILE A 17 -10.94 4.06 2.47
N PRO A 18 -11.38 2.79 2.61
CA PRO A 18 -12.39 2.41 3.58
C PRO A 18 -11.80 1.92 4.91
N SER A 19 -10.50 1.61 4.96
CA SER A 19 -9.85 0.96 6.10
C SER A 19 -8.63 1.70 6.60
N SER A 20 -8.20 1.36 7.81
CA SER A 20 -7.05 1.97 8.49
C SER A 20 -5.72 1.24 8.26
N SER A 21 -5.68 0.24 7.39
CA SER A 21 -4.49 -0.62 7.22
C SER A 21 -3.26 0.10 6.69
N MET A 22 -3.42 1.28 6.12
CA MET A 22 -2.36 2.13 5.57
C MET A 22 -2.11 3.41 6.37
N VAL A 23 -2.68 3.54 7.58
CA VAL A 23 -2.36 4.63 8.52
C VAL A 23 -0.89 4.51 8.92
N PRO A 24 -0.09 5.59 8.94
CA PRO A 24 -0.47 7.00 8.82
C PRO A 24 -0.47 7.56 7.39
N THR A 25 0.02 6.80 6.41
CA THR A 25 0.15 7.25 5.02
C THR A 25 -1.21 7.58 4.40
N LEU A 26 -2.17 6.65 4.51
CA LEU A 26 -3.55 6.84 4.06
C LEU A 26 -4.50 6.73 5.24
N LEU A 27 -5.43 7.68 5.32
CA LEU A 27 -6.48 7.69 6.34
C LEU A 27 -7.81 7.22 5.76
N ILE A 28 -8.68 6.72 6.62
CA ILE A 28 -10.06 6.43 6.24
C ILE A 28 -10.69 7.71 5.66
N GLY A 29 -11.42 7.56 4.56
CA GLY A 29 -12.06 8.68 3.87
C GLY A 29 -11.15 9.43 2.89
N ASP A 30 -9.88 9.05 2.73
CA ASP A 30 -9.06 9.55 1.64
C ASP A 30 -9.61 9.08 0.29
N PHE A 31 -9.69 9.99 -0.66
CA PHE A 31 -9.92 9.71 -2.07
C PHE A 31 -8.60 9.87 -2.79
N ILE A 32 -8.10 8.78 -3.34
CA ILE A 32 -6.80 8.72 -4.00
C ILE A 32 -6.93 8.60 -5.51
N LEU A 33 -5.88 8.97 -6.20
CA LEU A 33 -5.72 8.71 -7.64
C LEU A 33 -4.72 7.59 -7.85
N VAL A 34 -5.11 6.63 -8.69
CA VAL A 34 -4.31 5.45 -9.03
C VAL A 34 -3.95 5.49 -10.51
N ASN A 35 -2.67 5.46 -10.81
CA ASN A 35 -2.15 5.39 -12.17
C ASN A 35 -2.11 3.93 -12.63
N LYS A 36 -2.96 3.61 -13.59
CA LYS A 36 -3.10 2.25 -14.14
C LYS A 36 -2.01 1.90 -15.16
N PHE A 37 -1.38 2.89 -15.76
CA PHE A 37 -0.31 2.67 -16.76
C PHE A 37 1.05 2.41 -16.16
N THR A 38 1.26 2.73 -14.89
CA THR A 38 2.57 2.59 -14.29
C THR A 38 3.17 1.20 -14.55
N TYR A 39 2.35 0.16 -14.54
CA TYR A 39 2.80 -1.23 -14.69
C TYR A 39 2.40 -1.87 -16.03
N GLY A 40 2.05 -1.05 -17.02
CA GLY A 40 1.70 -1.52 -18.36
C GLY A 40 0.23 -1.33 -18.76
N ILE A 41 -0.05 -1.45 -20.04
CA ILE A 41 -1.39 -1.32 -20.59
C ILE A 41 -2.06 -2.68 -20.58
N ARG A 42 -3.21 -2.79 -19.89
CA ARG A 42 -4.05 -3.97 -19.89
C ARG A 42 -5.35 -3.71 -20.63
N ILE A 43 -5.79 -4.66 -21.43
CA ILE A 43 -7.10 -4.56 -22.09
C ILE A 43 -8.19 -4.66 -21.02
N PRO A 44 -9.09 -3.66 -20.92
CA PRO A 44 -10.28 -3.76 -20.07
C PRO A 44 -11.06 -5.03 -20.40
N VAL A 45 -11.70 -5.67 -19.43
CA VAL A 45 -12.49 -6.90 -19.56
C VAL A 45 -11.67 -8.19 -19.49
N ILE A 46 -10.64 -8.38 -20.31
CA ILE A 46 -9.83 -9.63 -20.31
C ILE A 46 -8.56 -9.53 -19.47
N ASN A 47 -8.25 -8.32 -18.96
CA ASN A 47 -7.06 -8.02 -18.12
C ASN A 47 -5.72 -8.53 -18.71
N HIS A 48 -5.67 -8.71 -20.03
CA HIS A 48 -4.45 -9.13 -20.71
C HIS A 48 -3.47 -7.96 -20.85
N LYS A 49 -2.24 -8.11 -20.35
CA LYS A 49 -1.16 -7.11 -20.45
C LYS A 49 -0.67 -7.09 -21.90
N VAL A 50 -0.87 -5.97 -22.59
CA VAL A 50 -0.49 -5.81 -24.02
C VAL A 50 0.87 -5.14 -24.15
N ILE A 51 1.17 -4.20 -23.25
CA ILE A 51 2.42 -3.45 -23.24
C ILE A 51 2.96 -3.46 -21.82
N GLU A 52 4.18 -3.91 -21.66
CA GLU A 52 4.97 -3.73 -20.44
C GLU A 52 5.61 -2.33 -20.47
N LEU A 53 5.41 -1.57 -19.38
CA LEU A 53 6.07 -0.27 -19.21
C LEU A 53 7.08 -0.31 -18.07
N ASN A 54 6.60 -0.58 -16.86
CA ASN A 54 7.44 -0.69 -15.66
C ASN A 54 6.96 -1.84 -14.78
N SER A 55 7.79 -2.25 -13.85
CA SER A 55 7.42 -3.16 -12.76
C SER A 55 7.25 -2.38 -11.46
N PRO A 56 6.44 -2.88 -10.49
CA PRO A 56 6.42 -2.31 -9.16
C PRO A 56 7.80 -2.24 -8.53
N GLU A 57 8.08 -1.11 -7.92
CA GLU A 57 9.30 -0.85 -7.18
C GLU A 57 9.04 -1.02 -5.68
N ARG A 58 10.09 -1.29 -4.93
CA ARG A 58 10.02 -1.34 -3.48
C ARG A 58 9.64 0.03 -2.93
N GLY A 59 8.66 0.04 -2.02
CA GLY A 59 8.09 1.27 -1.50
C GLY A 59 6.83 1.76 -2.22
N ASP A 60 6.50 1.26 -3.42
CA ASP A 60 5.28 1.63 -4.13
C ASP A 60 4.03 1.28 -3.33
N VAL A 61 3.09 2.22 -3.23
CA VAL A 61 1.75 1.95 -2.71
C VAL A 61 0.87 1.52 -3.88
N VAL A 62 0.44 0.26 -3.86
CA VAL A 62 -0.27 -0.37 -4.99
C VAL A 62 -1.70 -0.73 -4.64
N VAL A 63 -2.60 -0.52 -5.59
CA VAL A 63 -3.94 -1.10 -5.58
C VAL A 63 -3.91 -2.38 -6.40
N PHE A 64 -4.49 -3.44 -5.85
CA PHE A 64 -4.53 -4.76 -6.47
C PHE A 64 -5.82 -5.50 -6.10
N ARG A 65 -6.16 -6.53 -6.88
CA ARG A 65 -7.25 -7.46 -6.57
C ARG A 65 -6.78 -8.42 -5.49
N TYR A 66 -7.57 -8.56 -4.44
CA TYR A 66 -7.21 -9.47 -3.33
C TYR A 66 -7.08 -10.91 -3.84
N PRO A 67 -5.96 -11.62 -3.59
CA PRO A 67 -5.73 -12.94 -4.21
C PRO A 67 -6.76 -14.00 -3.85
N LEU A 68 -7.36 -13.94 -2.65
CA LEU A 68 -8.38 -14.91 -2.22
C LEU A 68 -9.82 -14.49 -2.61
N ASP A 69 -10.03 -13.23 -3.00
CA ASP A 69 -11.29 -12.71 -3.51
C ASP A 69 -11.02 -11.56 -4.49
N PRO A 70 -10.79 -11.86 -5.78
CA PRO A 70 -10.42 -10.86 -6.79
C PRO A 70 -11.47 -9.77 -7.08
N ALA A 71 -12.69 -9.92 -6.57
CA ALA A 71 -13.72 -8.88 -6.64
C ALA A 71 -13.45 -7.72 -5.67
N THR A 72 -12.65 -7.96 -4.63
CA THR A 72 -12.35 -6.98 -3.59
C THR A 72 -11.00 -6.31 -3.84
N PRO A 73 -10.95 -4.99 -4.08
CA PRO A 73 -9.68 -4.26 -4.22
C PRO A 73 -9.03 -4.04 -2.84
N PHE A 74 -7.71 -4.28 -2.78
CA PHE A 74 -6.86 -3.98 -1.64
C PHE A 74 -5.83 -2.92 -2.00
N ILE A 75 -5.32 -2.23 -0.98
CA ILE A 75 -4.21 -1.29 -1.11
C ILE A 75 -3.16 -1.58 -0.05
N LYS A 76 -1.89 -1.74 -0.46
CA LYS A 76 -0.74 -2.02 0.40
C LYS A 76 0.53 -1.45 -0.20
N ARG A 77 1.60 -1.46 0.58
CA ARG A 77 2.95 -1.08 0.13
C ARG A 77 3.74 -2.30 -0.31
N VAL A 78 4.41 -2.20 -1.44
CA VAL A 78 5.34 -3.24 -1.94
C VAL A 78 6.60 -3.22 -1.07
N VAL A 79 6.90 -4.36 -0.46
CA VAL A 79 8.08 -4.55 0.39
C VAL A 79 9.04 -5.55 -0.22
N GLY A 80 8.56 -6.68 -0.72
CA GLY A 80 9.37 -7.69 -1.39
C GLY A 80 9.08 -7.76 -2.88
N LEU A 81 10.14 -7.83 -3.66
CA LEU A 81 10.14 -8.01 -5.12
C LEU A 81 10.36 -9.49 -5.48
N PRO A 82 10.05 -9.91 -6.72
CA PRO A 82 10.32 -11.29 -7.14
C PRO A 82 11.77 -11.73 -6.89
N GLY A 83 11.95 -12.85 -6.18
CA GLY A 83 13.24 -13.40 -5.78
C GLY A 83 13.79 -12.93 -4.43
N ASP A 84 13.13 -11.98 -3.76
CA ASP A 84 13.57 -11.55 -2.43
C ASP A 84 13.23 -12.57 -1.35
N GLN A 85 14.11 -12.65 -0.35
CA GLN A 85 13.80 -13.21 0.96
C GLN A 85 13.35 -12.08 1.89
N VAL A 86 12.12 -12.16 2.38
CA VAL A 86 11.55 -11.19 3.31
C VAL A 86 11.34 -11.87 4.65
N GLU A 87 11.98 -11.37 5.69
CA GLU A 87 11.74 -11.79 7.07
C GLU A 87 11.01 -10.66 7.82
N TYR A 88 10.01 -11.05 8.59
CA TYR A 88 9.32 -10.16 9.53
C TYR A 88 9.47 -10.71 10.93
N THR A 89 10.32 -10.08 11.73
CA THR A 89 10.68 -10.52 13.08
C THR A 89 10.72 -9.32 14.03
N ASP A 90 10.08 -9.45 15.20
CA ASP A 90 10.00 -8.42 16.23
C ASP A 90 9.54 -7.05 15.71
N LYS A 91 8.56 -7.07 14.80
CA LYS A 91 7.99 -5.90 14.12
C LYS A 91 8.96 -5.15 13.20
N GLN A 92 10.06 -5.77 12.86
CA GLN A 92 11.06 -5.29 11.91
C GLN A 92 11.03 -6.13 10.63
N VAL A 93 11.38 -5.49 9.54
CA VAL A 93 11.50 -6.11 8.23
C VAL A 93 12.97 -6.31 7.89
N PHE A 94 13.31 -7.51 7.42
CA PHE A 94 14.61 -7.79 6.81
C PHE A 94 14.36 -8.20 5.36
N ILE A 95 15.22 -7.76 4.47
CA ILE A 95 15.16 -8.09 3.05
C ILE A 95 16.53 -8.61 2.64
N ASN A 96 16.56 -9.86 2.14
CA ASN A 96 17.80 -10.54 1.77
C ASN A 96 18.85 -10.55 2.91
N GLY A 97 18.38 -10.67 4.16
CA GLY A 97 19.20 -10.67 5.35
C GLY A 97 19.59 -9.28 5.88
N GLU A 98 19.25 -8.21 5.18
CA GLU A 98 19.52 -6.84 5.62
C GLU A 98 18.32 -6.22 6.34
N LEU A 99 18.56 -5.66 7.52
CA LEU A 99 17.54 -4.94 8.29
C LEU A 99 17.11 -3.66 7.55
N VAL A 100 15.82 -3.52 7.31
CA VAL A 100 15.24 -2.26 6.84
C VAL A 100 15.32 -1.23 7.95
N SER A 101 16.01 -0.12 7.69
CA SER A 101 16.28 0.90 8.72
C SER A 101 14.99 1.58 9.17
N GLN A 102 14.87 1.76 10.48
CA GLN A 102 13.75 2.45 11.11
C GLN A 102 14.27 3.50 12.08
N SER A 103 13.68 4.70 12.07
CA SER A 103 13.95 5.75 13.05
C SER A 103 12.67 6.13 13.79
N ALA A 104 12.76 6.27 15.13
CA ALA A 104 11.59 6.60 15.95
C ALA A 104 11.11 8.04 15.69
N GLU A 105 9.82 8.19 15.58
CA GLU A 105 9.11 9.45 15.41
C GLU A 105 8.22 9.73 16.65
N PRO A 106 7.72 10.96 16.84
CA PRO A 106 6.73 11.23 17.86
C PRO A 106 5.50 10.31 17.72
N PRO A 107 4.89 9.88 18.85
CA PRO A 107 3.72 9.02 18.81
C PRO A 107 2.58 9.57 17.94
N PHE A 108 1.84 8.68 17.33
CA PHE A 108 0.74 9.05 16.44
C PHE A 108 -0.36 9.80 17.21
N VAL A 109 -0.85 10.88 16.61
CA VAL A 109 -2.02 11.63 17.07
C VAL A 109 -3.09 11.53 16.00
N GLY A 110 -4.03 10.62 16.21
CA GLY A 110 -5.13 10.38 15.30
C GLY A 110 -6.30 11.33 15.55
N ILE A 111 -7.00 11.64 14.47
CA ILE A 111 -8.28 12.41 14.53
C ILE A 111 -9.38 11.59 13.87
N ARG A 112 -10.63 11.82 14.27
CA ARG A 112 -11.82 11.17 13.68
C ARG A 112 -11.67 9.65 13.69
N SER A 113 -11.83 8.97 12.52
CA SER A 113 -11.69 7.51 12.39
C SER A 113 -10.30 6.97 12.70
N ALA A 114 -9.26 7.82 12.71
CA ALA A 114 -7.92 7.45 13.13
C ALA A 114 -7.65 7.68 14.62
N ALA A 115 -8.57 8.30 15.37
CA ALA A 115 -8.43 8.59 16.81
C ALA A 115 -8.11 7.35 17.67
N PRO A 116 -8.65 6.13 17.39
CA PRO A 116 -8.32 4.92 18.15
C PRO A 116 -6.85 4.51 18.11
N TYR A 117 -6.06 5.01 17.15
CA TYR A 117 -4.63 4.72 17.01
C TYR A 117 -3.73 5.73 17.70
N THR A 118 -4.30 6.76 18.35
CA THR A 118 -3.52 7.76 19.11
C THR A 118 -2.68 7.08 20.20
N GLY A 119 -1.39 7.46 20.28
CA GLY A 119 -0.43 6.89 21.20
C GLY A 119 0.37 5.69 20.65
N ASN A 120 -0.01 5.14 19.49
CA ASN A 120 0.79 4.12 18.84
C ASN A 120 2.13 4.69 18.38
N LEU A 121 3.16 3.82 18.33
CA LEU A 121 4.49 4.20 17.91
C LEU A 121 4.53 4.45 16.40
N VAL A 122 5.20 5.51 16.01
CA VAL A 122 5.50 5.82 14.61
C VAL A 122 6.98 5.65 14.37
N TYR A 123 7.33 5.00 13.28
CA TYR A 123 8.69 4.93 12.78
C TYR A 123 8.73 5.45 11.34
N SER A 124 9.78 6.18 11.01
CA SER A 124 10.17 6.39 9.61
C SER A 124 10.98 5.18 9.17
N GLU A 125 10.53 4.51 8.12
CA GLU A 125 11.14 3.29 7.57
C GLU A 125 11.62 3.56 6.15
N SER A 126 12.84 3.09 5.82
CA SER A 126 13.46 3.32 4.51
C SER A 126 13.45 2.04 3.68
N LEU A 127 12.64 2.01 2.64
CA LEU A 127 12.58 0.92 1.65
C LEU A 127 13.31 1.36 0.37
N GLY A 128 14.61 1.06 0.27
CA GLY A 128 15.45 1.63 -0.78
C GLY A 128 15.52 3.15 -0.65
N ASP A 129 15.19 3.86 -1.73
CA ASP A 129 15.18 5.33 -1.76
C ASP A 129 13.86 5.95 -1.24
N ILE A 130 12.90 5.13 -0.85
CA ILE A 130 11.60 5.59 -0.35
C ILE A 130 11.58 5.57 1.17
N GLU A 131 11.45 6.75 1.76
CA GLU A 131 11.19 6.93 3.18
C GLU A 131 9.69 7.11 3.41
N HIS A 132 9.12 6.33 4.31
CA HIS A 132 7.70 6.37 4.66
C HIS A 132 7.48 6.09 6.14
N LYS A 133 6.29 6.45 6.63
CA LYS A 133 5.95 6.22 8.04
C LYS A 133 5.15 4.95 8.22
N ILE A 134 5.48 4.20 9.27
CA ILE A 134 4.74 3.04 9.71
C ILE A 134 4.17 3.26 11.10
N LEU A 135 3.07 2.57 11.40
CA LEU A 135 2.42 2.59 12.70
C LEU A 135 2.51 1.20 13.34
N VAL A 136 2.98 1.19 14.59
CA VAL A 136 3.19 -0.03 15.37
C VAL A 136 2.45 0.07 16.70
N THR A 137 1.70 -0.96 17.04
CA THR A 137 1.03 -1.12 18.35
C THR A 137 1.91 -2.02 19.22
N PRO A 138 2.58 -1.50 20.28
CA PRO A 138 3.62 -2.26 21.00
C PRO A 138 3.15 -3.60 21.55
N GLN A 139 1.94 -3.66 22.09
CA GLN A 139 1.39 -4.86 22.74
C GLN A 139 0.68 -5.82 21.78
N ALA A 140 0.50 -5.44 20.51
CA ALA A 140 -0.13 -6.31 19.55
C ALA A 140 0.79 -7.50 19.20
N PHE A 141 0.20 -8.68 19.16
CA PHE A 141 0.91 -9.87 18.70
C PHE A 141 1.23 -9.74 17.20
N SER A 142 2.46 -10.05 16.83
CA SER A 142 2.92 -10.08 15.45
C SER A 142 3.77 -11.34 15.25
N PRO A 143 3.37 -12.26 14.36
CA PRO A 143 4.12 -13.50 14.17
C PRO A 143 5.44 -13.24 13.46
N ASN A 144 6.51 -13.87 13.93
CA ASN A 144 7.78 -13.92 13.23
C ASN A 144 7.67 -14.92 12.08
N ARG A 145 7.97 -14.50 10.86
CA ARG A 145 7.86 -15.32 9.64
C ARG A 145 8.87 -14.92 8.59
N GLU A 146 9.25 -15.92 7.80
CA GLU A 146 10.09 -15.76 6.60
C GLU A 146 9.29 -16.11 5.35
N PHE A 147 9.59 -15.43 4.26
CA PHE A 147 8.93 -15.56 2.98
C PHE A 147 9.95 -15.48 1.85
N GLU A 148 9.85 -16.37 0.88
CA GLU A 148 10.57 -16.27 -0.39
C GLU A 148 9.58 -15.83 -1.46
N VAL A 149 9.82 -14.68 -2.09
CA VAL A 149 8.89 -14.08 -3.05
C VAL A 149 9.03 -14.77 -4.41
N PRO A 150 7.99 -15.48 -4.88
CA PRO A 150 8.09 -16.20 -6.16
C PRO A 150 8.22 -15.25 -7.36
N ALA A 151 8.73 -15.75 -8.47
CA ALA A 151 8.73 -15.01 -9.74
C ALA A 151 7.31 -14.55 -10.11
N GLY A 152 7.18 -13.32 -10.59
CA GLY A 152 5.89 -12.71 -10.98
C GLY A 152 4.96 -12.40 -9.80
N HIS A 153 5.47 -12.37 -8.56
CA HIS A 153 4.70 -12.04 -7.36
C HIS A 153 5.38 -10.95 -6.53
N TYR A 154 4.58 -10.30 -5.69
CA TYR A 154 5.03 -9.23 -4.80
C TYR A 154 4.61 -9.52 -3.37
N PHE A 155 5.49 -9.19 -2.41
CA PHE A 155 5.16 -9.21 -0.99
C PHE A 155 4.80 -7.81 -0.54
N VAL A 156 3.63 -7.65 0.06
CA VAL A 156 3.10 -6.34 0.42
C VAL A 156 2.74 -6.26 1.90
N LEU A 157 2.99 -5.10 2.52
CA LEU A 157 2.62 -4.81 3.91
C LEU A 157 1.72 -3.57 3.98
N GLY A 158 0.86 -3.54 5.01
CA GLY A 158 0.21 -2.30 5.41
C GLY A 158 1.13 -1.43 6.26
N ASP A 159 1.04 -0.12 6.11
CA ASP A 159 1.81 0.82 6.91
C ASP A 159 1.35 0.81 8.38
N ASN A 160 0.08 0.46 8.66
CA ASN A 160 -0.41 0.14 10.00
C ASN A 160 -0.12 -1.33 10.31
N ARG A 161 1.11 -1.63 10.69
CA ARG A 161 1.69 -2.97 10.79
C ARG A 161 0.84 -3.96 11.56
N ASP A 162 0.33 -3.58 12.70
CA ASP A 162 -0.42 -4.48 13.58
C ASP A 162 -1.94 -4.45 13.33
N ASN A 163 -2.39 -3.62 12.40
CA ASN A 163 -3.79 -3.51 12.00
C ASN A 163 -3.95 -3.65 10.47
N SER A 164 -3.21 -4.56 9.89
CA SER A 164 -3.22 -4.84 8.46
C SER A 164 -3.31 -6.33 8.19
N ARG A 165 -4.28 -6.71 7.37
CA ARG A 165 -4.36 -8.04 6.77
C ARG A 165 -3.62 -7.99 5.43
N ASP A 166 -2.36 -8.42 5.41
CA ASP A 166 -1.44 -8.32 4.30
C ASP A 166 -0.71 -9.64 4.01
N SER A 167 0.36 -9.60 3.24
CA SER A 167 1.09 -10.79 2.79
C SER A 167 1.56 -11.72 3.91
N ARG A 168 1.73 -11.22 5.12
CA ARG A 168 2.04 -12.06 6.29
C ARG A 168 0.96 -13.10 6.60
N PHE A 169 -0.26 -12.88 6.15
CA PHE A 169 -1.43 -13.72 6.45
C PHE A 169 -1.91 -14.54 5.25
N TRP A 170 -1.86 -13.98 4.05
CA TRP A 170 -2.44 -14.61 2.85
C TRP A 170 -1.42 -14.84 1.72
N GLY A 171 -0.15 -14.47 1.90
CA GLY A 171 0.92 -14.73 0.94
C GLY A 171 1.14 -13.58 -0.05
N TYR A 172 1.27 -13.89 -1.33
CA TYR A 172 1.80 -12.99 -2.34
C TYR A 172 0.72 -12.42 -3.24
N VAL A 173 1.00 -11.25 -3.83
CA VAL A 173 0.18 -10.63 -4.88
C VAL A 173 0.73 -11.05 -6.24
N PRO A 174 -0.01 -11.79 -7.06
CA PRO A 174 0.38 -12.05 -8.44
C PRO A 174 0.42 -10.74 -9.25
N GLU A 175 1.35 -10.62 -10.17
CA GLU A 175 1.50 -9.42 -11.01
C GLU A 175 0.25 -9.08 -11.82
N ASP A 176 -0.49 -10.08 -12.28
CA ASP A 176 -1.74 -9.90 -13.03
C ASP A 176 -2.90 -9.40 -12.16
N HIS A 177 -2.77 -9.42 -10.82
CA HIS A 177 -3.72 -8.82 -9.90
C HIS A 177 -3.50 -7.32 -9.68
N LEU A 178 -2.36 -6.76 -10.09
CA LEU A 178 -2.08 -5.34 -9.92
C LEU A 178 -3.05 -4.49 -10.76
N VAL A 179 -3.58 -3.44 -10.13
CA VAL A 179 -4.44 -2.44 -10.76
C VAL A 179 -3.63 -1.19 -11.13
N GLY A 180 -2.78 -0.70 -10.21
CA GLY A 180 -1.93 0.44 -10.46
C GLY A 180 -1.28 1.03 -9.20
N LYS A 181 -0.46 2.06 -9.39
CA LYS A 181 0.24 2.79 -8.33
C LYS A 181 -0.61 3.96 -7.83
N ALA A 182 -0.85 4.01 -6.53
CA ALA A 182 -1.46 5.15 -5.86
C ALA A 182 -0.41 6.27 -5.73
N PHE A 183 -0.76 7.50 -6.12
CA PHE A 183 0.23 8.59 -6.16
C PHE A 183 -0.23 9.90 -5.56
N TYR A 184 -1.55 10.12 -5.37
CA TYR A 184 -2.07 11.41 -4.99
C TYR A 184 -3.37 11.32 -4.20
N ILE A 185 -3.53 12.15 -3.15
CA ILE A 185 -4.77 12.33 -2.39
C ILE A 185 -5.44 13.61 -2.87
N TRP A 186 -6.59 13.51 -3.53
CA TRP A 186 -7.28 14.66 -4.08
C TRP A 186 -8.44 15.16 -3.20
N LEU A 187 -8.94 14.33 -2.27
CA LEU A 187 -9.97 14.69 -1.31
C LEU A 187 -9.84 13.79 -0.07
N ASN A 188 -10.23 14.30 1.10
CA ASN A 188 -10.53 13.48 2.27
C ASN A 188 -11.87 13.89 2.85
N TRP A 189 -12.73 12.90 3.05
CA TRP A 189 -14.03 13.08 3.71
C TRP A 189 -14.25 11.98 4.75
N ASP A 190 -13.98 12.32 6.02
CA ASP A 190 -14.19 11.48 7.20
C ASP A 190 -15.00 12.27 8.24
N SER A 191 -16.33 12.10 8.24
CA SER A 191 -17.25 12.91 9.07
C SER A 191 -17.12 14.42 8.82
N GLY A 192 -16.70 14.79 7.59
CA GLY A 192 -16.44 16.15 7.13
C GLY A 192 -15.12 16.26 6.40
N PRO A 193 -14.88 17.36 5.66
CA PRO A 193 -13.68 17.53 4.87
C PRO A 193 -12.43 17.73 5.74
N ASN A 194 -11.30 17.20 5.28
CA ASN A 194 -9.97 17.47 5.83
C ASN A 194 -9.08 18.09 4.74
N PHE A 195 -9.11 19.41 4.66
CA PHE A 195 -8.40 20.16 3.62
C PHE A 195 -6.87 20.01 3.67
N LYS A 196 -6.29 19.64 4.84
CA LYS A 196 -4.84 19.44 4.98
C LYS A 196 -4.32 18.22 4.22
N ARG A 197 -5.20 17.30 3.85
CA ARG A 197 -4.84 16.10 3.10
C ARG A 197 -4.91 16.28 1.58
N ILE A 198 -5.66 17.30 1.14
CA ILE A 198 -5.82 17.57 -0.30
C ILE A 198 -4.49 18.05 -0.87
N GLY A 199 -4.07 17.44 -1.97
CA GLY A 199 -2.80 17.79 -2.61
C GLY A 199 -1.60 16.99 -2.11
N THR A 200 -1.79 16.02 -1.21
CA THR A 200 -0.70 15.18 -0.69
C THR A 200 -0.30 14.12 -1.70
N THR A 201 1.00 14.06 -2.01
CA THR A 201 1.59 12.94 -2.78
C THR A 201 1.76 11.73 -1.87
N ILE A 202 1.49 10.54 -2.42
CA ILE A 202 1.69 9.25 -1.76
C ILE A 202 3.09 8.75 -2.14
N ARG A 203 3.91 8.52 -1.12
CA ARG A 203 5.26 7.98 -1.26
C ARG A 203 5.38 6.72 -0.45
#